data_40d3e770a290d9ba07457901eea437b2
#
_entry.id   40d3e770a290d9ba07457901eea437b2
#
_cell.length_a   1.000
_cell.length_b   1.000
_cell.length_c   1.000
_cell.angle_alpha   90.00
_cell.angle_beta   90.00
_cell.angle_gamma   90.00
#
_symmetry.space_group_name_H-M   'P 1'
#
loop_
_entity.id
_entity.type
_entity.pdbx_description
1 polymer ?
#
loop_
_entity_poly.entity_id
_entity_poly.type
_entity_poly.pdbx_seq_one_letter_code
_entity_poly.pdbx_strand_id
1 'polypeptide(L)'
;MSKNLIYMVAVNHETSTFKNSDYAKYAKLSWKFWCKKNDIDFIVIEKHHPRYKFPVWNKDTIFDIVGDTYDKIGYVDSDSMIHWDAPNPFDLYTDEWCWSKDYSNLRWTYNSSNYYQKFYPDIKLDLYNYYSSAIKFFTKEHKPIFDGLIKLYEDNATELDKTATMGGGKVQTICNYEVKKQGIKTKELDIRWNMFPMHKREMFGYNWQDGDDTTPFFVKYSYIWHYTGFGIEDRTQLMRKTWDTFGA
;
A
#
# COMPACT_ATOMS: atom_id res chain seq x y z
N MET A 1 25.89 -8.83 -3.03
CA MET A 1 24.81 -8.03 -3.64
C MET A 1 23.67 -7.98 -2.66
N SER A 2 23.03 -6.82 -2.50
CA SER A 2 21.84 -6.67 -1.66
C SER A 2 20.70 -7.53 -2.22
N LYS A 3 20.05 -8.32 -1.37
CA LYS A 3 18.93 -9.13 -1.78
C LYS A 3 17.64 -8.36 -1.53
N ASN A 4 16.89 -8.08 -2.60
CA ASN A 4 15.67 -7.26 -2.56
C ASN A 4 14.42 -8.09 -2.76
N LEU A 5 13.33 -7.68 -2.13
CA LEU A 5 12.02 -8.33 -2.21
C LEU A 5 10.91 -7.32 -2.46
N ILE A 6 10.00 -7.65 -3.36
CA ILE A 6 8.65 -7.06 -3.40
C ILE A 6 7.65 -8.11 -2.88
N TYR A 7 6.73 -7.70 -2.01
CA TYR A 7 5.64 -8.57 -1.60
C TYR A 7 4.27 -7.90 -1.73
N MET A 8 3.27 -8.72 -1.95
CA MET A 8 1.88 -8.34 -2.14
C MET A 8 0.98 -9.23 -1.27
N VAL A 9 -0.10 -8.68 -0.74
CA VAL A 9 -1.16 -9.46 -0.08
C VAL A 9 -2.36 -9.55 -1.00
N ALA A 10 -2.72 -10.76 -1.43
CA ALA A 10 -3.84 -11.04 -2.31
C ALA A 10 -4.69 -12.20 -1.74
N VAL A 11 -5.16 -12.03 -0.51
CA VAL A 11 -5.92 -13.05 0.22
C VAL A 11 -7.39 -13.01 -0.18
N ASN A 12 -7.89 -14.12 -0.73
CA ASN A 12 -9.32 -14.33 -0.96
C ASN A 12 -9.94 -14.96 0.30
N HIS A 13 -10.65 -14.17 1.08
CA HIS A 13 -11.25 -14.57 2.34
C HIS A 13 -12.68 -14.04 2.45
N GLU A 14 -13.54 -14.73 3.19
CA GLU A 14 -14.96 -14.38 3.35
C GLU A 14 -15.19 -12.96 3.91
N THR A 15 -14.27 -12.47 4.73
CA THR A 15 -14.28 -11.11 5.29
C THR A 15 -13.65 -10.06 4.37
N SER A 16 -13.12 -10.46 3.22
CA SER A 16 -12.57 -9.54 2.24
C SER A 16 -13.68 -8.80 1.50
N THR A 17 -13.56 -7.49 1.38
CA THR A 17 -14.44 -6.67 0.54
C THR A 17 -14.35 -7.07 -0.94
N PHE A 18 -13.28 -7.75 -1.33
CA PHE A 18 -12.93 -8.11 -2.70
C PHE A 18 -12.99 -9.62 -2.94
N LYS A 19 -13.81 -10.31 -2.16
CA LYS A 19 -14.02 -11.75 -2.31
C LYS A 19 -14.38 -12.10 -3.76
N ASN A 20 -13.68 -13.10 -4.31
CA ASN A 20 -13.89 -13.62 -5.65
C ASN A 20 -13.66 -12.62 -6.81
N SER A 21 -12.88 -11.57 -6.60
CA SER A 21 -12.52 -10.64 -7.68
C SER A 21 -11.19 -11.02 -8.33
N ASP A 22 -11.09 -10.82 -9.64
CA ASP A 22 -9.91 -11.21 -10.45
C ASP A 22 -8.88 -10.09 -10.62
N TYR A 23 -9.12 -8.90 -10.07
CA TYR A 23 -8.22 -7.75 -10.31
C TYR A 23 -6.77 -8.02 -9.89
N ALA A 24 -6.56 -8.72 -8.79
CA ALA A 24 -5.22 -9.06 -8.30
C ALA A 24 -4.39 -9.90 -9.31
N LYS A 25 -5.03 -10.55 -10.29
CA LYS A 25 -4.35 -11.25 -11.38
C LYS A 25 -3.43 -10.30 -12.17
N TYR A 26 -3.94 -9.13 -12.54
CA TYR A 26 -3.20 -8.16 -13.35
C TYR A 26 -2.09 -7.47 -12.54
N ALA A 27 -2.35 -7.20 -11.27
CA ALA A 27 -1.32 -6.74 -10.34
C ALA A 27 -0.17 -7.75 -10.26
N LYS A 28 -0.48 -9.03 -10.00
CA LYS A 28 0.53 -10.11 -9.95
C LYS A 28 1.33 -10.25 -11.24
N LEU A 29 0.69 -10.15 -12.41
CA LEU A 29 1.37 -10.21 -13.70
C LEU A 29 2.36 -9.06 -13.88
N SER A 30 1.90 -7.83 -13.65
CA SER A 30 2.71 -6.62 -13.79
C SER A 30 3.93 -6.64 -12.86
N TRP A 31 3.72 -6.88 -11.56
CA TRP A 31 4.80 -6.93 -10.59
C TRP A 31 5.76 -8.08 -10.83
N LYS A 32 5.26 -9.28 -11.19
CA LYS A 32 6.12 -10.43 -11.51
C LYS A 32 7.03 -10.15 -12.70
N PHE A 33 6.48 -9.52 -13.75
CA PHE A 33 7.28 -9.15 -14.93
C PHE A 33 8.38 -8.15 -14.56
N TRP A 34 8.01 -7.07 -13.86
CA TRP A 34 8.96 -6.03 -13.47
C TRP A 34 10.05 -6.57 -12.52
N CYS A 35 9.68 -7.34 -11.52
CA CYS A 35 10.60 -7.95 -10.57
C CYS A 35 11.61 -8.87 -11.28
N LYS A 36 11.12 -9.72 -12.21
CA LYS A 36 12.00 -10.58 -13.01
C LYS A 36 13.00 -9.76 -13.85
N LYS A 37 12.57 -8.65 -14.46
CA LYS A 37 13.42 -7.76 -15.26
C LYS A 37 14.53 -7.13 -14.42
N ASN A 38 14.27 -6.86 -13.15
CA ASN A 38 15.18 -6.15 -12.24
C ASN A 38 15.93 -7.06 -11.25
N ASP A 39 15.84 -8.39 -11.41
CA ASP A 39 16.45 -9.38 -10.52
C ASP A 39 16.04 -9.20 -9.04
N ILE A 40 14.72 -9.05 -8.83
CA ILE A 40 14.10 -8.85 -7.52
C ILE A 40 13.16 -10.02 -7.24
N ASP A 41 13.22 -10.57 -6.03
CA ASP A 41 12.28 -11.61 -5.62
C ASP A 41 10.87 -11.03 -5.46
N PHE A 42 9.85 -11.84 -5.83
CA PHE A 42 8.45 -11.46 -5.70
C PHE A 42 7.65 -12.51 -4.94
N ILE A 43 7.03 -12.13 -3.83
CA ILE A 43 6.19 -13.01 -2.99
C ILE A 43 4.75 -12.48 -2.98
N VAL A 44 3.79 -13.38 -3.16
CA VAL A 44 2.36 -13.09 -2.98
C VAL A 44 1.85 -13.87 -1.77
N ILE A 45 1.37 -13.16 -0.76
CA ILE A 45 0.71 -13.75 0.41
C ILE A 45 -0.75 -13.98 0.03
N GLU A 46 -1.11 -15.23 -0.25
CA GLU A 46 -2.47 -15.63 -0.65
C GLU A 46 -3.23 -16.35 0.49
N LYS A 47 -2.52 -16.81 1.50
CA LYS A 47 -3.11 -17.48 2.65
C LYS A 47 -3.38 -16.49 3.77
N HIS A 48 -4.61 -16.50 4.27
CA HIS A 48 -4.99 -15.69 5.43
C HIS A 48 -4.26 -16.17 6.69
N HIS A 49 -3.65 -15.24 7.41
CA HIS A 49 -2.94 -15.55 8.65
C HIS A 49 -3.95 -15.71 9.81
N PRO A 50 -3.92 -16.80 10.59
CA PRO A 50 -4.92 -17.09 11.62
C PRO A 50 -4.95 -16.09 12.77
N ARG A 51 -3.89 -15.30 12.98
CA ARG A 51 -3.83 -14.21 13.97
C ARG A 51 -4.91 -13.16 13.75
N TYR A 52 -5.29 -12.91 12.52
CA TYR A 52 -6.11 -11.77 12.13
C TYR A 52 -7.53 -12.18 11.73
N LYS A 53 -8.49 -11.34 12.06
CA LYS A 53 -9.86 -11.47 11.55
C LYS A 53 -10.01 -11.00 10.12
N PHE A 54 -9.28 -9.94 9.74
CA PHE A 54 -9.39 -9.33 8.42
C PHE A 54 -8.08 -9.42 7.65
N PRO A 55 -8.13 -9.76 6.34
CA PRO A 55 -6.94 -9.92 5.49
C PRO A 55 -6.05 -8.69 5.39
N VAL A 56 -6.57 -7.50 5.64
CA VAL A 56 -5.82 -6.24 5.55
C VAL A 56 -4.60 -6.21 6.49
N TRP A 57 -4.63 -6.97 7.58
CA TRP A 57 -3.52 -7.08 8.53
C TRP A 57 -2.42 -8.05 8.09
N ASN A 58 -2.67 -8.89 7.07
CA ASN A 58 -1.65 -9.85 6.61
C ASN A 58 -0.38 -9.19 6.09
N LYS A 59 -0.44 -7.92 5.70
CA LYS A 59 0.75 -7.19 5.23
C LYS A 59 1.81 -6.99 6.32
N ASP A 60 1.43 -7.15 7.57
CA ASP A 60 2.35 -6.99 8.70
C ASP A 60 3.10 -8.29 9.03
N THR A 61 2.77 -9.42 8.39
CA THR A 61 3.39 -10.74 8.65
C THR A 61 4.64 -11.02 7.81
N ILE A 62 5.15 -10.08 7.05
CA ILE A 62 6.24 -10.35 6.11
C ILE A 62 7.47 -10.92 6.79
N PHE A 63 7.84 -10.40 7.96
CA PHE A 63 9.02 -10.89 8.69
C PHE A 63 8.80 -12.28 9.31
N ASP A 64 7.55 -12.71 9.57
CA ASP A 64 7.23 -14.09 9.95
C ASP A 64 7.51 -15.07 8.81
N ILE A 65 7.46 -14.59 7.55
CA ILE A 65 7.63 -15.40 6.34
C ILE A 65 9.09 -15.45 5.90
N VAL A 66 9.78 -14.30 5.90
CA VAL A 66 11.10 -14.18 5.28
C VAL A 66 12.26 -14.00 6.26
N GLY A 67 11.96 -13.71 7.54
CA GLY A 67 12.99 -13.39 8.54
C GLY A 67 13.87 -12.24 8.07
N ASP A 68 15.18 -12.40 8.23
CA ASP A 68 16.21 -11.41 7.88
C ASP A 68 16.85 -11.68 6.49
N THR A 69 16.17 -12.46 5.64
CA THR A 69 16.72 -12.92 4.35
C THR A 69 16.98 -11.78 3.37
N TYR A 70 16.20 -10.70 3.43
CA TYR A 70 16.25 -9.60 2.48
C TYR A 70 16.73 -8.31 3.15
N ASP A 71 17.60 -7.58 2.45
CA ASP A 71 18.12 -6.31 2.95
C ASP A 71 17.12 -5.16 2.74
N LYS A 72 16.45 -5.15 1.58
CA LYS A 72 15.43 -4.16 1.24
C LYS A 72 14.14 -4.85 0.80
N ILE A 73 13.02 -4.33 1.28
CA ILE A 73 11.70 -4.94 1.09
C ILE A 73 10.72 -3.85 0.62
N GLY A 74 9.89 -4.17 -0.36
CA GLY A 74 8.79 -3.32 -0.81
C GLY A 74 7.45 -4.01 -0.63
N TYR A 75 6.49 -3.31 -0.05
CA TYR A 75 5.09 -3.72 -0.02
C TYR A 75 4.29 -2.99 -1.09
N VAL A 76 3.43 -3.73 -1.79
CA VAL A 76 2.53 -3.20 -2.81
C VAL A 76 1.12 -3.78 -2.66
N ASP A 77 0.11 -2.93 -2.73
CA ASP A 77 -1.28 -3.38 -2.66
C ASP A 77 -1.68 -4.17 -3.92
N SER A 78 -2.58 -5.13 -3.76
CA SER A 78 -3.02 -6.04 -4.82
C SER A 78 -3.90 -5.39 -5.90
N ASP A 79 -4.24 -4.12 -5.74
CA ASP A 79 -4.86 -3.28 -6.75
C ASP A 79 -3.89 -2.24 -7.34
N SER A 80 -2.59 -2.52 -7.26
CA SER A 80 -1.55 -1.73 -7.90
C SER A 80 -0.86 -2.51 -9.02
N MET A 81 -0.48 -1.82 -10.09
CA MET A 81 0.34 -2.35 -11.18
C MET A 81 1.55 -1.44 -11.37
N ILE A 82 2.67 -1.99 -11.80
CA ILE A 82 3.88 -1.23 -12.06
C ILE A 82 4.14 -1.12 -13.57
N HIS A 83 4.56 0.05 -14.03
CA HIS A 83 5.05 0.24 -15.39
C HIS A 83 6.36 -0.55 -15.57
N TRP A 84 6.49 -1.27 -16.69
CA TRP A 84 7.68 -2.12 -16.94
C TRP A 84 9.01 -1.35 -17.01
N ASP A 85 8.97 -0.06 -17.36
CA ASP A 85 10.14 0.83 -17.38
C ASP A 85 10.23 1.72 -16.13
N ALA A 86 9.44 1.43 -15.09
CA ALA A 86 9.61 2.11 -13.82
C ALA A 86 11.04 1.90 -13.29
N PRO A 87 11.69 2.95 -12.78
CA PRO A 87 13.01 2.81 -12.17
C PRO A 87 12.96 1.88 -10.96
N ASN A 88 14.12 1.40 -10.53
CA ASN A 88 14.20 0.55 -9.35
C ASN A 88 14.03 1.39 -8.08
N PRO A 89 12.95 1.21 -7.29
CA PRO A 89 12.75 1.99 -6.07
C PRO A 89 13.82 1.73 -5.00
N PHE A 90 14.47 0.57 -5.03
CA PHE A 90 15.52 0.22 -4.07
C PHE A 90 16.80 1.05 -4.23
N ASP A 91 16.96 1.73 -5.36
CA ASP A 91 18.07 2.65 -5.59
C ASP A 91 17.82 4.06 -5.02
N LEU A 92 16.56 4.34 -4.60
CA LEU A 92 16.15 5.66 -4.14
C LEU A 92 16.51 5.94 -2.68
N TYR A 93 16.82 4.93 -1.89
CA TYR A 93 17.04 5.07 -0.44
C TYR A 93 18.13 4.13 0.07
N THR A 94 18.66 4.44 1.24
CA THR A 94 19.66 3.63 1.94
C THR A 94 19.04 2.88 3.10
N ASP A 95 18.56 3.62 4.09
CA ASP A 95 18.05 3.16 5.37
C ASP A 95 16.68 3.76 5.75
N GLU A 96 16.11 4.62 4.88
CA GLU A 96 14.86 5.28 5.17
C GLU A 96 13.65 4.37 4.94
N TRP A 97 12.58 4.63 5.67
CA TRP A 97 11.24 4.18 5.37
C TRP A 97 10.62 5.07 4.31
N CYS A 98 10.36 4.52 3.13
CA CYS A 98 9.90 5.25 1.96
C CYS A 98 8.41 5.01 1.71
N TRP A 99 7.64 6.07 1.57
CA TRP A 99 6.22 6.05 1.24
C TRP A 99 5.76 7.34 0.56
N SER A 100 4.58 7.34 -0.03
CA SER A 100 3.99 8.54 -0.64
C SER A 100 2.92 9.14 0.27
N LYS A 101 2.76 10.46 0.24
CA LYS A 101 1.65 11.13 0.94
C LYS A 101 0.30 10.59 0.49
N ASP A 102 -0.64 10.55 1.41
CA ASP A 102 -2.04 10.27 1.13
C ASP A 102 -2.79 11.60 0.90
N TYR A 103 -3.14 11.85 -0.36
CA TYR A 103 -3.91 13.03 -0.78
C TYR A 103 -5.41 12.77 -0.88
N SER A 104 -5.90 11.65 -0.34
CA SER A 104 -7.28 11.22 -0.58
C SER A 104 -8.32 12.17 0.01
N ASN A 105 -8.27 12.45 1.31
CA ASN A 105 -9.28 13.27 1.98
C ASN A 105 -8.86 13.67 3.39
N LEU A 106 -8.66 14.95 3.64
CA LEU A 106 -8.27 15.46 4.97
C LEU A 106 -9.28 15.11 6.06
N ARG A 107 -10.59 15.13 5.77
CA ARG A 107 -11.62 14.77 6.74
C ARG A 107 -11.50 13.30 7.15
N TRP A 108 -11.26 12.43 6.19
CA TRP A 108 -11.06 11.01 6.45
C TRP A 108 -9.80 10.78 7.27
N THR A 109 -8.68 11.42 6.90
CA THR A 109 -7.41 11.37 7.62
C THR A 109 -7.57 11.87 9.06
N TYR A 110 -8.26 13.00 9.25
CA TYR A 110 -8.56 13.57 10.57
C TYR A 110 -9.37 12.60 11.43
N ASN A 111 -10.49 12.07 10.90
CA ASN A 111 -11.34 11.15 11.64
C ASN A 111 -10.60 9.87 12.02
N SER A 112 -9.84 9.32 11.08
CA SER A 112 -9.04 8.12 11.31
C SER A 112 -7.94 8.35 12.35
N SER A 113 -7.21 9.47 12.25
CA SER A 113 -6.17 9.83 13.22
C SER A 113 -6.75 9.98 14.61
N ASN A 114 -7.85 10.72 14.77
CA ASN A 114 -8.49 10.88 16.08
C ASN A 114 -8.99 9.56 16.66
N TYR A 115 -9.53 8.68 15.82
CA TYR A 115 -10.02 7.38 16.29
C TYR A 115 -8.88 6.53 16.86
N TYR A 116 -7.74 6.47 16.19
CA TYR A 116 -6.60 5.66 16.60
C TYR A 116 -5.70 6.35 17.65
N GLN A 117 -5.91 7.65 17.93
CA GLN A 117 -5.16 8.42 18.94
C GLN A 117 -5.15 7.74 20.31
N LYS A 118 -6.23 7.06 20.68
CA LYS A 118 -6.36 6.35 21.97
C LYS A 118 -5.32 5.26 22.19
N PHE A 119 -4.76 4.67 21.12
CA PHE A 119 -3.69 3.69 21.19
C PHE A 119 -2.29 4.32 21.25
N TYR A 120 -2.21 5.62 20.99
CA TYR A 120 -0.99 6.41 20.94
C TYR A 120 -1.19 7.77 21.64
N PRO A 121 -1.49 7.78 22.97
CA PRO A 121 -1.93 8.99 23.68
C PRO A 121 -0.92 10.16 23.56
N ASP A 122 0.37 9.84 23.53
CA ASP A 122 1.46 10.83 23.52
C ASP A 122 1.91 11.23 22.10
N ILE A 123 1.32 10.63 21.05
CA ILE A 123 1.72 10.84 19.66
C ILE A 123 0.60 11.56 18.90
N LYS A 124 0.89 12.73 18.33
CA LYS A 124 -0.04 13.42 17.43
C LYS A 124 0.47 13.32 16.00
N LEU A 125 -0.37 12.85 15.08
CA LEU A 125 -0.06 12.86 13.66
C LEU A 125 -0.21 14.28 13.09
N ASP A 126 0.71 14.64 12.20
CA ASP A 126 0.55 15.78 11.32
C ASP A 126 -0.26 15.35 10.09
N LEU A 127 -1.43 15.94 9.90
CA LEU A 127 -2.34 15.57 8.81
C LEU A 127 -1.78 15.92 7.43
N TYR A 128 -0.87 16.89 7.35
CA TYR A 128 -0.19 17.25 6.11
C TYR A 128 1.01 16.34 5.79
N ASN A 129 1.46 15.57 6.77
CA ASN A 129 2.49 14.54 6.64
C ASN A 129 1.93 13.15 7.00
N TYR A 130 0.76 12.87 6.44
CA TYR A 130 0.11 11.57 6.54
C TYR A 130 0.35 10.78 5.25
N TYR A 131 0.75 9.51 5.40
CA TYR A 131 1.26 8.72 4.29
C TYR A 131 0.39 7.50 4.01
N SER A 132 0.30 7.15 2.74
CA SER A 132 -0.35 5.93 2.28
C SER A 132 0.47 4.69 2.65
N SER A 133 -0.17 3.64 3.14
CA SER A 133 0.47 2.35 3.40
C SER A 133 0.36 1.37 2.24
N ALA A 134 -0.21 1.80 1.12
CA ALA A 134 -0.44 0.94 -0.05
C ALA A 134 0.85 0.58 -0.79
N ILE A 135 1.78 1.54 -0.86
CA ILE A 135 3.09 1.37 -1.47
C ILE A 135 4.12 1.89 -0.47
N LYS A 136 5.03 1.03 -0.05
CA LYS A 136 6.11 1.40 0.87
C LYS A 136 7.34 0.56 0.64
N PHE A 137 8.51 1.16 0.78
CA PHE A 137 9.79 0.49 0.70
C PHE A 137 10.59 0.73 1.98
N PHE A 138 11.26 -0.30 2.47
CA PHE A 138 11.94 -0.28 3.75
C PHE A 138 13.08 -1.32 3.78
N THR A 139 13.87 -1.33 4.84
CA THR A 139 14.92 -2.31 5.06
C THR A 139 14.54 -3.31 6.15
N LYS A 140 15.28 -4.39 6.31
CA LYS A 140 15.10 -5.35 7.41
C LYS A 140 15.20 -4.72 8.80
N GLU A 141 15.94 -3.63 8.93
CA GLU A 141 16.12 -2.89 10.19
C GLU A 141 14.79 -2.25 10.68
N HIS A 142 13.79 -2.16 9.81
CA HIS A 142 12.46 -1.68 10.15
C HIS A 142 11.52 -2.77 10.71
N LYS A 143 12.02 -3.98 10.94
CA LYS A 143 11.26 -5.06 11.58
C LYS A 143 10.55 -4.60 12.87
N PRO A 144 11.15 -3.80 13.76
CA PRO A 144 10.48 -3.33 14.98
C PRO A 144 9.15 -2.60 14.73
N ILE A 145 8.94 -1.95 13.58
CA ILE A 145 7.65 -1.34 13.22
C ILE A 145 6.58 -2.44 13.10
N PHE A 146 6.90 -3.52 12.41
CA PHE A 146 5.98 -4.65 12.21
C PHE A 146 5.70 -5.37 13.52
N ASP A 147 6.71 -5.57 14.35
CA ASP A 147 6.55 -6.13 15.70
C ASP A 147 5.61 -5.26 16.54
N GLY A 148 5.74 -3.93 16.44
CA GLY A 148 4.85 -2.97 17.09
C GLY A 148 3.40 -3.04 16.59
N LEU A 149 3.20 -3.16 15.28
CA LEU A 149 1.88 -3.32 14.65
C LEU A 149 1.22 -4.63 15.07
N ILE A 150 1.96 -5.72 15.05
CA ILE A 150 1.50 -7.05 15.48
C ILE A 150 1.10 -7.02 16.96
N LYS A 151 1.98 -6.51 17.81
CA LYS A 151 1.70 -6.40 19.25
C LYS A 151 0.46 -5.54 19.53
N LEU A 152 0.34 -4.40 18.85
CA LEU A 152 -0.84 -3.54 19.00
C LEU A 152 -2.12 -4.30 18.64
N TYR A 153 -2.10 -5.08 17.57
CA TYR A 153 -3.26 -5.89 17.17
C TYR A 153 -3.57 -6.95 18.22
N GLU A 154 -2.57 -7.70 18.68
CA GLU A 154 -2.75 -8.76 19.70
C GLU A 154 -3.32 -8.21 21.01
N ASP A 155 -2.84 -7.06 21.44
CA ASP A 155 -3.31 -6.41 22.67
C ASP A 155 -4.73 -5.81 22.53
N ASN A 156 -5.18 -5.48 21.30
CA ASN A 156 -6.39 -4.69 21.06
C ASN A 156 -7.31 -5.25 19.96
N ALA A 157 -7.20 -6.53 19.60
CA ALA A 157 -7.89 -7.13 18.45
C ALA A 157 -9.39 -6.83 18.44
N THR A 158 -10.08 -7.01 19.59
CA THR A 158 -11.53 -6.76 19.70
C THR A 158 -11.93 -5.35 19.31
N GLU A 159 -11.12 -4.36 19.65
CA GLU A 159 -11.39 -2.96 19.33
C GLU A 159 -10.99 -2.62 17.90
N LEU A 160 -9.85 -3.10 17.46
CA LEU A 160 -9.35 -2.88 16.10
C LEU A 160 -10.24 -3.55 15.03
N ASP A 161 -10.83 -4.69 15.36
CA ASP A 161 -11.77 -5.38 14.48
C ASP A 161 -13.12 -4.65 14.35
N LYS A 162 -13.54 -3.90 15.35
CA LYS A 162 -14.73 -3.03 15.25
C LYS A 162 -14.49 -1.90 14.25
N THR A 163 -13.31 -1.30 14.22
CA THR A 163 -12.98 -0.22 13.29
C THR A 163 -12.96 -0.66 11.84
N ALA A 164 -12.72 -1.93 11.58
CA ALA A 164 -12.79 -2.48 10.23
C ALA A 164 -14.15 -2.23 9.56
N THR A 165 -15.22 -2.10 10.33
CA THR A 165 -16.58 -1.81 9.85
C THR A 165 -16.86 -0.33 9.69
N MET A 166 -16.03 0.56 10.25
CA MET A 166 -16.28 2.02 10.28
C MET A 166 -15.63 2.80 9.12
N GLY A 167 -15.03 2.13 8.14
CA GLY A 167 -14.42 2.79 6.98
C GLY A 167 -13.17 3.62 7.27
N GLY A 168 -12.59 3.48 8.46
CA GLY A 168 -11.35 4.20 8.83
C GLY A 168 -10.09 3.55 8.28
N GLY A 169 -8.98 4.29 8.30
CA GLY A 169 -7.68 3.94 7.72
C GLY A 169 -6.93 2.76 8.32
N LYS A 170 -7.57 1.94 9.10
CA LYS A 170 -7.08 0.67 9.66
C LYS A 170 -5.55 0.64 9.82
N VAL A 171 -4.89 -0.29 9.15
CA VAL A 171 -3.44 -0.46 9.17
C VAL A 171 -2.68 0.80 8.75
N GLN A 172 -3.19 1.58 7.80
CA GLN A 172 -2.51 2.77 7.32
C GLN A 172 -2.28 3.81 8.43
N THR A 173 -3.33 4.16 9.18
CA THR A 173 -3.23 5.15 10.25
C THR A 173 -2.34 4.68 11.38
N ILE A 174 -2.48 3.41 11.75
CA ILE A 174 -1.65 2.79 12.79
C ILE A 174 -0.18 2.75 12.37
N CYS A 175 0.10 2.44 11.10
CA CYS A 175 1.46 2.46 10.55
C CYS A 175 2.08 3.87 10.64
N ASN A 176 1.32 4.93 10.33
CA ASN A 176 1.79 6.30 10.51
C ASN A 176 2.13 6.62 11.98
N TYR A 177 1.30 6.14 12.92
CA TYR A 177 1.59 6.28 14.35
C TYR A 177 2.83 5.51 14.78
N GLU A 178 2.97 4.25 14.35
CA GLU A 178 4.09 3.41 14.76
C GLU A 178 5.43 3.91 14.22
N VAL A 179 5.47 4.34 12.94
CA VAL A 179 6.65 4.97 12.35
C VAL A 179 7.07 6.23 13.12
N LYS A 180 6.09 7.07 13.48
CA LYS A 180 6.37 8.29 14.26
C LYS A 180 6.80 7.98 15.68
N LYS A 181 6.15 7.05 16.36
CA LYS A 181 6.47 6.61 17.72
C LYS A 181 7.92 6.13 17.84
N GLN A 182 8.38 5.39 16.85
CA GLN A 182 9.74 4.83 16.84
C GLN A 182 10.80 5.81 16.30
N GLY A 183 10.41 7.03 15.90
CA GLY A 183 11.33 8.05 15.42
C GLY A 183 12.05 7.64 14.12
N ILE A 184 11.40 6.85 13.28
CA ILE A 184 11.99 6.31 12.06
C ILE A 184 12.25 7.42 11.05
N LYS A 185 13.45 7.41 10.47
CA LYS A 185 13.82 8.29 9.36
C LYS A 185 12.99 7.94 8.14
N THR A 186 12.22 8.89 7.66
CA THR A 186 11.33 8.70 6.51
C THR A 186 11.79 9.46 5.30
N LYS A 187 11.48 8.93 4.11
CA LYS A 187 11.67 9.59 2.83
C LYS A 187 10.34 9.61 2.07
N GLU A 188 9.90 10.80 1.71
CA GLU A 188 8.74 10.96 0.83
C GLU A 188 9.11 10.54 -0.59
N LEU A 189 8.31 9.65 -1.16
CA LEU A 189 8.40 9.28 -2.55
C LEU A 189 7.62 10.26 -3.41
N ASP A 190 8.12 10.51 -4.60
CA ASP A 190 7.40 11.24 -5.65
C ASP A 190 6.02 10.60 -5.88
N ILE A 191 5.02 11.43 -6.16
CA ILE A 191 3.62 11.02 -6.37
C ILE A 191 3.48 9.91 -7.44
N ARG A 192 4.38 9.86 -8.41
CA ARG A 192 4.40 8.84 -9.46
C ARG A 192 4.55 7.41 -8.94
N TRP A 193 5.05 7.24 -7.71
CA TRP A 193 5.19 5.94 -7.06
C TRP A 193 3.91 5.40 -6.42
N ASN A 194 2.87 6.22 -6.33
CA ASN A 194 1.57 5.79 -5.78
C ASN A 194 0.45 6.71 -6.29
N MET A 195 0.34 6.87 -7.59
CA MET A 195 -0.69 7.73 -8.18
C MET A 195 -2.02 6.98 -8.31
N PHE A 196 -3.10 7.60 -7.90
CA PHE A 196 -4.44 7.05 -7.91
C PHE A 196 -5.50 8.11 -8.32
N PRO A 197 -6.77 7.74 -8.55
CA PRO A 197 -7.77 8.63 -9.15
C PRO A 197 -7.95 9.98 -8.49
N MET A 198 -7.85 10.07 -7.16
CA MET A 198 -8.03 11.32 -6.44
C MET A 198 -6.95 12.37 -6.75
N HIS A 199 -5.77 11.96 -7.20
CA HIS A 199 -4.72 12.89 -7.65
C HIS A 199 -5.09 13.66 -8.92
N LYS A 200 -6.13 13.22 -9.65
CA LYS A 200 -6.59 13.93 -10.85
C LYS A 200 -6.92 15.39 -10.56
N ARG A 201 -7.53 15.64 -9.42
CA ARG A 201 -7.86 17.01 -8.98
C ARG A 201 -6.63 17.88 -8.78
N GLU A 202 -5.58 17.32 -8.17
CA GLU A 202 -4.31 18.04 -7.94
C GLU A 202 -3.61 18.38 -9.26
N MET A 203 -3.70 17.48 -10.24
CA MET A 203 -3.03 17.67 -11.54
C MET A 203 -3.79 18.58 -12.50
N PHE A 204 -5.12 18.51 -12.52
CA PHE A 204 -5.96 19.17 -13.53
C PHE A 204 -6.83 20.31 -12.98
N GLY A 205 -6.73 20.60 -11.68
CA GLY A 205 -7.47 21.69 -11.04
C GLY A 205 -8.98 21.53 -11.15
N TYR A 206 -9.68 22.61 -11.49
CA TYR A 206 -11.14 22.62 -11.53
C TYR A 206 -11.76 21.77 -12.65
N ASN A 207 -11.00 21.45 -13.70
CA ASN A 207 -11.48 20.67 -14.84
C ASN A 207 -11.21 19.16 -14.68
N TRP A 208 -10.89 18.70 -13.50
CA TRP A 208 -10.57 17.30 -13.24
C TRP A 208 -11.72 16.32 -13.54
N GLN A 209 -12.97 16.81 -13.54
CA GLN A 209 -14.15 16.03 -13.90
C GLN A 209 -14.38 15.99 -15.41
N ASP A 210 -13.80 16.94 -16.16
CA ASP A 210 -13.98 17.04 -17.59
C ASP A 210 -12.97 16.13 -18.30
N GLY A 211 -13.46 15.36 -19.23
CA GLY A 211 -12.65 14.54 -20.09
C GLY A 211 -13.11 13.09 -20.19
N ASP A 212 -13.31 12.67 -21.40
CA ASP A 212 -13.52 11.27 -21.80
C ASP A 212 -12.17 10.55 -21.79
N ASP A 213 -11.56 10.41 -20.61
CA ASP A 213 -10.33 9.68 -20.45
C ASP A 213 -10.63 8.17 -20.42
N THR A 214 -10.72 7.57 -21.58
CA THR A 214 -10.83 6.11 -21.73
C THR A 214 -9.64 5.36 -21.12
N THR A 215 -8.54 6.07 -20.88
CA THR A 215 -7.38 5.59 -20.12
C THR A 215 -7.22 6.47 -18.88
N PRO A 216 -7.24 5.90 -17.67
CA PRO A 216 -7.06 6.68 -16.46
C PRO A 216 -5.78 7.52 -16.54
N PHE A 217 -5.87 8.81 -16.16
CA PHE A 217 -4.75 9.76 -16.28
C PHE A 217 -3.46 9.27 -15.62
N PHE A 218 -3.60 8.61 -14.46
CA PHE A 218 -2.44 8.11 -13.72
C PHE A 218 -1.66 7.03 -14.48
N VAL A 219 -2.27 6.33 -15.43
CA VAL A 219 -1.56 5.35 -16.26
C VAL A 219 -0.50 6.02 -17.14
N LYS A 220 -0.75 7.27 -17.57
CA LYS A 220 0.20 8.03 -18.43
C LYS A 220 1.35 8.66 -17.64
N TYR A 221 1.14 8.94 -16.35
CA TYR A 221 2.03 9.83 -15.58
C TYR A 221 2.72 9.16 -14.39
N SER A 222 2.40 7.91 -14.08
CA SER A 222 2.95 7.25 -12.89
C SER A 222 3.84 6.05 -13.20
N TYR A 223 4.70 5.73 -12.24
CA TYR A 223 5.47 4.49 -12.23
C TYR A 223 4.64 3.33 -11.68
N ILE A 224 3.81 3.60 -10.66
CA ILE A 224 2.89 2.63 -10.10
C ILE A 224 1.47 3.14 -10.27
N TRP A 225 0.67 2.34 -10.92
CA TRP A 225 -0.75 2.55 -11.17
C TRP A 225 -1.56 1.96 -10.02
N HIS A 226 -2.17 2.80 -9.20
CA HIS A 226 -2.93 2.35 -8.05
C HIS A 226 -4.43 2.57 -8.29
N TYR A 227 -5.18 1.48 -8.41
CA TYR A 227 -6.60 1.47 -8.77
C TYR A 227 -7.53 1.57 -7.55
N THR A 228 -7.06 2.19 -6.46
CA THR A 228 -7.89 2.44 -5.29
C THR A 228 -9.01 3.44 -5.61
N GLY A 229 -10.14 3.35 -4.89
CA GLY A 229 -11.28 4.27 -5.07
C GLY A 229 -12.26 3.87 -6.18
N PHE A 230 -11.96 2.89 -7.02
CA PHE A 230 -12.90 2.32 -7.98
C PHE A 230 -13.74 1.18 -7.35
N GLY A 231 -14.95 0.98 -7.86
CA GLY A 231 -15.72 -0.25 -7.61
C GLY A 231 -14.95 -1.50 -8.08
N ILE A 232 -15.31 -2.67 -7.58
CA ILE A 232 -14.59 -3.91 -7.90
C ILE A 232 -14.62 -4.22 -9.40
N GLU A 233 -15.79 -4.10 -10.01
CA GLU A 233 -15.98 -4.39 -11.43
C GLU A 233 -15.20 -3.41 -12.31
N ASP A 234 -15.35 -2.11 -12.05
CA ASP A 234 -14.62 -1.06 -12.76
C ASP A 234 -13.11 -1.23 -12.62
N ARG A 235 -12.64 -1.55 -11.40
CA ARG A 235 -11.23 -1.81 -11.11
C ARG A 235 -10.70 -2.96 -11.95
N THR A 236 -11.40 -4.10 -11.97
CA THR A 236 -10.99 -5.28 -12.73
C THR A 236 -10.90 -4.98 -14.23
N GLN A 237 -11.90 -4.26 -14.77
CA GLN A 237 -11.93 -3.87 -16.18
C GLN A 237 -10.80 -2.91 -16.52
N LEU A 238 -10.55 -1.89 -15.69
CA LEU A 238 -9.48 -0.91 -15.90
C LEU A 238 -8.11 -1.56 -15.82
N MET A 239 -7.86 -2.42 -14.85
CA MET A 239 -6.60 -3.14 -14.71
C MET A 239 -6.38 -4.10 -15.89
N ARG A 240 -7.41 -4.81 -16.34
CA ARG A 240 -7.35 -5.63 -17.56
C ARG A 240 -7.02 -4.79 -18.78
N LYS A 241 -7.74 -3.70 -19.01
CA LYS A 241 -7.49 -2.80 -20.15
C LYS A 241 -6.05 -2.25 -20.13
N THR A 242 -5.57 -1.87 -18.94
CA THR A 242 -4.19 -1.39 -18.80
C THR A 242 -3.20 -2.49 -19.16
N TRP A 243 -3.41 -3.71 -18.67
CA TRP A 243 -2.57 -4.85 -19.02
C TRP A 243 -2.59 -5.14 -20.52
N ASP A 244 -3.76 -5.20 -21.12
CA ASP A 244 -3.93 -5.49 -22.56
C ASP A 244 -3.32 -4.39 -23.45
N THR A 245 -3.22 -3.15 -22.95
CA THR A 245 -2.69 -2.00 -23.70
C THR A 245 -1.18 -1.83 -23.52
N PHE A 246 -0.68 -2.08 -22.32
CA PHE A 246 0.70 -1.74 -21.92
C PHE A 246 1.49 -2.95 -21.35
N GLY A 247 0.83 -4.05 -21.05
CA GLY A 247 1.48 -5.29 -20.63
C GLY A 247 1.89 -6.07 -21.88
N ALA A 248 3.16 -6.18 -22.16
CA ALA A 248 3.67 -6.93 -23.30
C ALA A 248 3.38 -8.44 -23.18
#